data_b71221ead82e5a76a951f6250f601ba5
#
_entry.id   b71221ead82e5a76a951f6250f601ba5
#
_cell.length_a   1.000
_cell.length_b   1.000
_cell.length_c   1.000
_cell.angle_alpha   90.00
_cell.angle_beta   90.00
_cell.angle_gamma   90.00
#
_symmetry.space_group_name_H-M   'P 1'
#
loop_
_entity.id
_entity.type
_entity.pdbx_description
1 polymer ?
#
loop_
_entity_poly.entity_id
_entity_poly.type
_entity_poly.pdbx_seq_one_letter_code
_entity_poly.pdbx_strand_id
1 'polypeptide(L)'
;MKKIHAAIIVTLISSIFSCKTSDDPGLAWLLALGSGSTAPAPSGDIPFDIGVGDVQGSPDFLFDTARTIPVFISVRDPVSPITGSLIQVLEKPESGSGRVIFQAVTTPEGTISGTFTISKTEQNVGIVVNVAGKVIRFSVDITNVQEIRRFVFIDGTVTPIVIVDRDNDGVPDANDAYPDDATRAAKILVPSESYYTVAFEDLYPSQGDADFNDYVVKVTNEEDLNAKGEVVRIRGSYTHIACGAGYKHSLRLKVPATGQYSLNLYNGAGALDTSASGTLASGGYLDIFNGLNSQQTLPYMANTTKGKALIPGMKAEFELVLDQPVTTQTLSAGPFDLYIYVLSTSKEIHFLGRYFKADGKDQYLDSTGFPWALMIAGPFKWPYEKTNITSAYAFFDDWYISLGLNNNDWFSLPNLELVFPFE
;
A
#
# COMPACT_ATOMS: atom_id res chain seq x y z
N MET A 1 4.15 -20.64 67.73
CA MET A 1 3.20 -19.78 68.42
C MET A 1 3.73 -18.36 68.44
N LYS A 2 3.31 -17.49 67.59
CA LYS A 2 3.21 -16.04 67.68
C LYS A 2 2.77 -15.55 66.30
N LYS A 3 1.52 -15.11 66.22
CA LYS A 3 0.96 -14.43 65.06
C LYS A 3 1.56 -13.06 64.92
N ILE A 4 2.05 -12.69 63.76
CA ILE A 4 2.42 -11.32 63.41
C ILE A 4 1.42 -10.84 62.36
N HIS A 5 0.63 -9.83 62.72
CA HIS A 5 -0.26 -9.10 61.84
C HIS A 5 0.57 -8.05 61.10
N ALA A 6 0.56 -8.09 59.77
CA ALA A 6 1.10 -7.01 58.96
C ALA A 6 -0.05 -6.07 58.56
N ALA A 7 0.04 -4.85 59.06
CA ALA A 7 -0.86 -3.76 58.68
C ALA A 7 -0.44 -3.20 57.32
N ILE A 8 -1.35 -3.17 56.36
CA ILE A 8 -1.16 -2.51 55.08
C ILE A 8 -1.58 -1.05 55.24
N ILE A 9 -0.57 -0.17 55.16
CA ILE A 9 -0.80 1.29 55.10
C ILE A 9 -1.02 1.62 53.61
N VAL A 10 -2.25 2.01 53.27
CA VAL A 10 -2.59 2.58 51.95
C VAL A 10 -2.29 4.09 52.04
N THR A 11 -1.23 4.51 51.41
CA THR A 11 -0.91 5.93 51.25
C THR A 11 -1.61 6.44 49.99
N LEU A 12 -2.66 7.23 50.18
CA LEU A 12 -3.31 8.00 49.09
C LEU A 12 -2.35 9.12 48.66
N ILE A 13 -1.76 9.00 47.48
CA ILE A 13 -1.07 10.12 46.84
C ILE A 13 -2.10 10.82 45.99
N SER A 14 -2.57 11.98 46.44
CA SER A 14 -3.34 12.94 45.66
C SER A 14 -2.40 13.66 44.68
N SER A 15 -2.26 13.17 43.46
CA SER A 15 -1.63 13.91 42.37
C SER A 15 -2.59 15.00 41.88
N ILE A 16 -2.27 16.23 42.19
CA ILE A 16 -2.88 17.42 41.60
C ILE A 16 -2.45 17.47 40.15
N PHE A 17 -3.29 17.07 39.24
CA PHE A 17 -3.10 17.34 37.80
C PHE A 17 -3.32 18.83 37.57
N SER A 18 -2.23 19.56 37.38
CA SER A 18 -2.27 20.88 36.78
C SER A 18 -2.61 20.72 35.33
N CYS A 19 -3.86 21.00 34.97
CA CYS A 19 -4.26 21.14 33.57
C CYS A 19 -3.50 22.34 32.97
N LYS A 20 -2.47 22.05 32.17
CA LYS A 20 -1.98 23.02 31.20
C LYS A 20 -3.02 23.04 30.09
N THR A 21 -3.73 24.16 29.96
CA THR A 21 -4.53 24.44 28.78
C THR A 21 -3.59 24.51 27.58
N SER A 22 -3.64 23.50 26.70
CA SER A 22 -3.08 23.63 25.35
C SER A 22 -3.99 24.60 24.60
N ASP A 23 -3.39 25.58 23.96
CA ASP A 23 -4.07 26.47 23.00
C ASP A 23 -4.37 25.67 21.71
N ASP A 24 -5.24 24.68 21.83
CA ASP A 24 -5.76 23.96 20.70
C ASP A 24 -7.12 24.58 20.32
N PRO A 25 -7.18 25.25 19.14
CA PRO A 25 -8.41 25.90 18.70
C PRO A 25 -9.62 24.94 18.58
N GLY A 26 -9.38 23.63 18.51
CA GLY A 26 -10.43 22.62 18.44
C GLY A 26 -11.28 22.49 19.71
N LEU A 27 -10.69 22.71 20.89
CA LEU A 27 -11.42 22.59 22.16
C LEU A 27 -12.25 23.83 22.55
N ALA A 28 -11.87 25.02 22.06
CA ALA A 28 -12.65 26.25 22.24
C ALA A 28 -14.03 26.20 21.56
N TRP A 29 -14.17 25.40 20.57
CA TRP A 29 -15.35 25.15 19.76
C TRP A 29 -16.45 24.37 20.51
N LEU A 30 -16.07 23.32 21.21
CA LEU A 30 -17.03 22.49 21.96
C LEU A 30 -17.73 23.26 23.08
N LEU A 31 -17.13 24.35 23.56
CA LEU A 31 -17.71 25.20 24.60
C LEU A 31 -18.60 26.32 24.05
N ALA A 32 -18.55 26.57 22.73
CA ALA A 32 -19.34 27.61 22.06
C ALA A 32 -20.78 27.17 21.67
N LEU A 33 -21.10 25.90 21.81
CA LEU A 33 -22.44 25.37 21.49
C LEU A 33 -23.57 25.78 22.48
N GLY A 34 -23.26 26.63 23.45
CA GLY A 34 -24.21 27.06 24.50
C GLY A 34 -24.76 28.46 24.38
N SER A 35 -24.36 29.28 23.42
CA SER A 35 -24.87 30.65 23.26
C SER A 35 -25.40 30.89 21.85
N GLY A 36 -26.69 30.83 21.68
CA GLY A 36 -27.39 31.11 20.43
C GLY A 36 -27.08 32.51 19.90
N SER A 37 -26.42 32.59 18.76
CA SER A 37 -26.40 33.76 17.90
C SER A 37 -26.81 33.33 16.50
N THR A 38 -27.99 33.74 16.09
CA THR A 38 -28.54 33.54 14.76
C THR A 38 -27.88 34.52 13.79
N ALA A 39 -26.72 34.08 13.21
CA ALA A 39 -26.26 34.65 11.95
C ALA A 39 -26.75 33.73 10.82
N PRO A 40 -27.28 34.26 9.70
CA PRO A 40 -27.68 33.42 8.58
C PRO A 40 -26.40 32.78 7.99
N ALA A 41 -26.41 31.45 7.90
CA ALA A 41 -25.34 30.69 7.27
C ALA A 41 -25.23 31.06 5.78
N PRO A 42 -24.03 31.20 5.21
CA PRO A 42 -23.86 31.35 3.78
C PRO A 42 -24.45 30.15 3.06
N SER A 43 -25.23 30.41 2.02
CA SER A 43 -25.95 29.40 1.25
C SER A 43 -24.97 28.46 0.56
N GLY A 44 -24.90 27.21 1.03
CA GLY A 44 -24.26 26.15 0.27
C GLY A 44 -23.54 25.08 1.05
N ASP A 45 -22.90 25.38 2.18
CA ASP A 45 -22.05 24.41 2.88
C ASP A 45 -22.79 23.76 4.05
N ILE A 46 -22.62 22.44 4.19
CA ILE A 46 -23.05 21.74 5.39
C ILE A 46 -21.97 21.98 6.45
N PRO A 47 -22.33 22.55 7.63
CA PRO A 47 -21.37 22.63 8.74
C PRO A 47 -20.94 21.22 9.16
N PHE A 48 -19.66 21.02 9.37
CA PHE A 48 -19.09 19.75 9.79
C PHE A 48 -17.94 19.97 10.78
N ASP A 49 -17.71 18.97 11.61
CA ASP A 49 -16.53 18.87 12.46
C ASP A 49 -15.81 17.54 12.21
N ILE A 50 -14.48 17.55 12.32
CA ILE A 50 -13.64 16.39 12.11
C ILE A 50 -12.89 16.08 13.39
N GLY A 51 -13.35 15.02 14.09
CA GLY A 51 -12.65 14.47 15.24
C GLY A 51 -11.39 13.73 14.81
N VAL A 52 -10.29 13.98 15.51
CA VAL A 52 -8.97 13.43 15.22
C VAL A 52 -8.70 12.18 16.05
N GLY A 53 -8.23 11.12 15.41
CA GLY A 53 -7.83 9.89 16.06
C GLY A 53 -6.67 9.22 15.33
N ASP A 54 -5.66 9.99 14.89
CA ASP A 54 -4.49 9.42 14.24
C ASP A 54 -3.58 8.75 15.27
N VAL A 55 -3.13 7.55 14.95
CA VAL A 55 -2.15 6.83 15.76
C VAL A 55 -0.78 7.03 15.14
N GLN A 56 0.13 7.63 15.92
CA GLN A 56 1.55 7.76 15.54
C GLN A 56 2.34 6.56 16.07
N GLY A 57 3.31 6.10 15.31
CA GLY A 57 4.18 5.01 15.71
C GLY A 57 5.40 4.86 14.81
N SER A 58 6.30 3.98 15.21
CA SER A 58 7.44 3.57 14.38
C SER A 58 7.13 2.21 13.77
N PRO A 59 6.79 2.14 12.48
CA PRO A 59 6.61 0.84 11.82
C PRO A 59 7.95 0.10 11.73
N ASP A 60 7.91 -1.22 11.73
CA ASP A 60 9.09 -2.05 11.47
C ASP A 60 9.67 -1.71 10.09
N PHE A 61 10.99 -1.67 9.98
CA PHE A 61 11.68 -1.34 8.74
C PHE A 61 11.74 -2.56 7.82
N LEU A 62 11.16 -2.45 6.65
CA LEU A 62 10.97 -3.57 5.72
C LEU A 62 11.74 -3.44 4.40
N PHE A 63 12.65 -2.46 4.25
CA PHE A 63 13.38 -2.19 3.00
C PHE A 63 12.45 -1.98 1.79
N ASP A 64 11.29 -1.40 2.01
CA ASP A 64 10.39 -0.93 0.98
C ASP A 64 10.23 0.60 1.04
N THR A 65 9.85 1.20 -0.06
CA THR A 65 9.63 2.65 -0.18
C THR A 65 8.16 3.03 -0.22
N ALA A 66 7.26 2.05 -0.05
CA ALA A 66 5.83 2.25 0.13
C ALA A 66 5.41 1.89 1.56
N ARG A 67 4.22 2.33 1.94
CA ARG A 67 3.58 1.95 3.21
C ARG A 67 2.09 1.76 3.01
N THR A 68 1.52 0.87 3.80
CA THR A 68 0.09 0.63 3.86
C THR A 68 -0.47 1.26 5.12
N ILE A 69 -1.48 2.11 4.98
CA ILE A 69 -2.10 2.85 6.08
C ILE A 69 -3.56 2.40 6.21
N PRO A 70 -3.95 1.85 7.36
CA PRO A 70 -5.34 1.61 7.69
C PRO A 70 -6.13 2.92 7.76
N VAL A 71 -7.37 2.90 7.27
CA VAL A 71 -8.29 4.03 7.32
C VAL A 71 -9.61 3.60 7.91
N PHE A 72 -10.10 4.36 8.88
CA PHE A 72 -11.42 4.24 9.47
C PHE A 72 -12.07 5.62 9.49
N ILE A 73 -13.24 5.76 8.86
CA ILE A 73 -14.00 7.01 8.88
C ILE A 73 -15.42 6.73 9.30
N SER A 74 -15.92 7.54 10.22
CA SER A 74 -17.32 7.53 10.66
C SER A 74 -17.99 8.83 10.31
N VAL A 75 -19.18 8.78 9.73
CA VAL A 75 -20.00 9.93 9.33
C VAL A 75 -21.32 9.90 10.07
N ARG A 76 -21.67 10.98 10.76
CA ARG A 76 -22.93 11.08 11.49
C ARG A 76 -23.47 12.51 11.53
N ASP A 77 -24.74 12.64 11.74
CA ASP A 77 -25.42 13.88 12.13
C ASP A 77 -25.77 13.88 13.64
N PRO A 78 -26.43 14.93 14.20
CA PRO A 78 -26.81 14.98 15.60
C PRO A 78 -27.73 13.85 16.06
N VAL A 79 -28.42 13.18 15.15
CA VAL A 79 -29.47 12.19 15.47
C VAL A 79 -28.97 10.76 15.25
N SER A 80 -28.23 10.51 14.12
CA SER A 80 -27.91 9.14 13.68
C SER A 80 -26.62 9.05 12.87
N PRO A 81 -26.07 7.84 12.73
CA PRO A 81 -25.08 7.56 11.69
C PRO A 81 -25.66 7.84 10.29
N ILE A 82 -24.82 8.29 9.35
CA ILE A 82 -25.22 8.54 7.96
C ILE A 82 -24.71 7.40 7.09
N THR A 83 -25.62 6.60 6.58
CA THR A 83 -25.33 5.55 5.59
C THR A 83 -25.29 6.10 4.17
N GLY A 84 -24.63 5.41 3.23
CA GLY A 84 -24.61 5.77 1.82
C GLY A 84 -23.74 7.00 1.49
N SER A 85 -22.89 7.45 2.41
CA SER A 85 -21.92 8.50 2.13
C SER A 85 -20.71 7.92 1.43
N LEU A 86 -20.37 8.45 0.25
CA LEU A 86 -19.17 8.03 -0.47
C LEU A 86 -17.92 8.68 0.15
N ILE A 87 -16.96 7.85 0.51
CA ILE A 87 -15.65 8.25 1.03
C ILE A 87 -14.59 7.89 0.00
N GLN A 88 -13.72 8.85 -0.30
CA GLN A 88 -12.55 8.63 -1.16
C GLN A 88 -11.29 9.12 -0.44
N VAL A 89 -10.21 8.35 -0.53
CA VAL A 89 -8.85 8.77 -0.17
C VAL A 89 -8.11 9.08 -1.47
N LEU A 90 -7.52 10.26 -1.52
CA LEU A 90 -6.84 10.78 -2.71
C LEU A 90 -5.35 10.95 -2.44
N GLU A 91 -4.54 10.46 -3.35
CA GLU A 91 -3.14 10.86 -3.45
C GLU A 91 -3.03 12.33 -3.89
N LYS A 92 -2.02 13.05 -3.39
CA LYS A 92 -1.70 14.44 -3.82
C LYS A 92 -2.91 15.40 -3.78
N PRO A 93 -3.46 15.68 -2.60
CA PRO A 93 -4.67 16.50 -2.45
C PRO A 93 -4.51 17.93 -2.98
N GLU A 94 -3.29 18.44 -3.06
CA GLU A 94 -2.95 19.82 -3.46
C GLU A 94 -3.22 20.09 -4.95
N SER A 95 -3.24 19.04 -5.79
CA SER A 95 -3.49 19.18 -7.22
C SER A 95 -4.97 19.35 -7.59
N GLY A 96 -5.88 19.24 -6.63
CA GLY A 96 -7.34 19.33 -6.85
C GLY A 96 -7.97 18.15 -7.61
N SER A 97 -7.15 17.29 -8.21
CA SER A 97 -7.53 16.12 -8.99
C SER A 97 -6.68 14.90 -8.62
N GLY A 98 -6.46 14.68 -7.33
CA GLY A 98 -5.70 13.55 -6.82
C GLY A 98 -6.30 12.22 -7.28
N ARG A 99 -5.43 11.24 -7.54
CA ARG A 99 -5.87 9.87 -7.88
C ARG A 99 -6.55 9.24 -6.66
N VAL A 100 -7.66 8.55 -6.88
CA VAL A 100 -8.33 7.75 -5.85
C VAL A 100 -7.43 6.53 -5.54
N ILE A 101 -7.05 6.39 -4.27
CA ILE A 101 -6.23 5.27 -3.76
C ILE A 101 -7.00 4.37 -2.80
N PHE A 102 -8.20 4.78 -2.39
CA PHE A 102 -9.20 3.96 -1.71
C PHE A 102 -10.58 4.60 -1.86
N GLN A 103 -11.63 3.79 -1.96
CA GLN A 103 -13.01 4.24 -2.04
C GLN A 103 -13.94 3.24 -1.37
N ALA A 104 -14.91 3.75 -0.62
CA ALA A 104 -16.01 2.95 -0.07
C ALA A 104 -17.21 3.82 0.28
N VAL A 105 -18.39 3.18 0.39
CA VAL A 105 -19.64 3.79 0.85
C VAL A 105 -19.88 3.41 2.31
N THR A 106 -20.33 4.35 3.13
CA THR A 106 -20.59 4.11 4.55
C THR A 106 -21.69 3.07 4.78
N THR A 107 -21.43 2.14 5.70
CA THR A 107 -22.37 1.12 6.17
C THR A 107 -23.58 1.74 6.89
N PRO A 108 -24.59 0.95 7.29
CA PRO A 108 -25.70 1.44 8.15
C PRO A 108 -25.23 2.06 9.46
N GLU A 109 -24.06 1.69 9.97
CA GLU A 109 -23.44 2.28 11.16
C GLU A 109 -22.71 3.60 10.84
N GLY A 110 -22.78 4.07 9.59
CA GLY A 110 -22.13 5.28 9.12
C GLY A 110 -20.62 5.18 9.03
N THR A 111 -20.04 3.99 8.81
CA THR A 111 -18.59 3.77 8.86
C THR A 111 -18.06 3.15 7.58
N ILE A 112 -16.77 3.44 7.30
CA ILE A 112 -15.94 2.67 6.37
C ILE A 112 -14.69 2.18 7.11
N SER A 113 -14.11 1.09 6.61
CA SER A 113 -12.82 0.57 7.05
C SER A 113 -12.09 -0.08 5.89
N GLY A 114 -10.80 0.16 5.76
CA GLY A 114 -9.95 -0.45 4.74
C GLY A 114 -8.51 -0.04 4.91
N THR A 115 -7.70 -0.26 3.88
CA THR A 115 -6.30 0.18 3.80
C THR A 115 -6.01 0.76 2.43
N PHE A 116 -5.03 1.63 2.34
CA PHE A 116 -4.46 2.09 1.09
C PHE A 116 -2.93 2.05 1.14
N THR A 117 -2.29 1.90 -0.03
CA THR A 117 -0.83 1.84 -0.15
C THR A 117 -0.33 3.05 -0.93
N ILE A 118 0.68 3.72 -0.38
CA ILE A 118 1.22 4.98 -0.89
C ILE A 118 2.74 5.02 -0.66
N SER A 119 3.48 5.77 -1.48
CA SER A 119 4.91 6.01 -1.27
C SER A 119 5.21 6.62 0.09
N LYS A 120 6.33 6.22 0.70
CA LYS A 120 6.84 6.85 1.94
C LYS A 120 7.30 8.29 1.73
N THR A 121 7.47 8.74 0.49
CA THR A 121 7.79 10.13 0.15
C THR A 121 6.57 11.05 0.24
N GLU A 122 5.35 10.50 0.14
CA GLU A 122 4.12 11.30 0.26
C GLU A 122 3.84 11.63 1.73
N GLN A 123 3.59 12.91 1.97
CA GLN A 123 3.37 13.44 3.32
C GLN A 123 1.90 13.68 3.63
N ASN A 124 1.05 13.80 2.62
CA ASN A 124 -0.35 14.16 2.78
C ASN A 124 -1.25 13.33 1.88
N VAL A 125 -2.45 13.03 2.38
CA VAL A 125 -3.56 12.50 1.58
C VAL A 125 -4.78 13.41 1.69
N GLY A 126 -5.60 13.44 0.64
CA GLY A 126 -6.91 14.08 0.67
C GLY A 126 -7.98 13.08 1.10
N ILE A 127 -8.89 13.51 1.95
CA ILE A 127 -10.12 12.78 2.23
C ILE A 127 -11.29 13.56 1.63
N VAL A 128 -12.12 12.87 0.86
CA VAL A 128 -13.35 13.41 0.29
C VAL A 128 -14.53 12.64 0.86
N VAL A 129 -15.47 13.34 1.44
CA VAL A 129 -16.71 12.78 1.96
C VAL A 129 -17.87 13.39 1.19
N ASN A 130 -18.61 12.57 0.47
CA ASN A 130 -19.81 12.98 -0.24
C ASN A 130 -21.05 12.54 0.56
N VAL A 131 -21.75 13.50 1.12
CA VAL A 131 -22.97 13.27 1.91
C VAL A 131 -24.15 13.90 1.17
N ALA A 132 -25.05 13.07 0.66
CA ALA A 132 -26.24 13.54 -0.08
C ALA A 132 -25.92 14.60 -1.15
N GLY A 133 -24.85 14.38 -1.93
CA GLY A 133 -24.40 15.30 -2.99
C GLY A 133 -23.61 16.52 -2.53
N LYS A 134 -23.43 16.70 -1.23
CA LYS A 134 -22.53 17.72 -0.67
C LYS A 134 -21.15 17.12 -0.48
N VAL A 135 -20.12 17.84 -0.89
CA VAL A 135 -18.73 17.36 -0.87
C VAL A 135 -17.92 18.11 0.17
N ILE A 136 -17.40 17.36 1.13
CA ILE A 136 -16.47 17.82 2.17
C ILE A 136 -15.09 17.35 1.79
N ARG A 137 -14.07 18.21 1.87
CA ARG A 137 -12.68 17.88 1.57
C ARG A 137 -11.77 18.36 2.68
N PHE A 138 -10.83 17.52 3.08
CA PHE A 138 -9.76 17.91 4.01
C PHE A 138 -8.49 17.11 3.73
N SER A 139 -7.36 17.67 4.13
CA SER A 139 -6.06 17.00 4.03
C SER A 139 -5.67 16.37 5.36
N VAL A 140 -4.96 15.24 5.30
CA VAL A 140 -4.39 14.56 6.46
C VAL A 140 -2.89 14.44 6.23
N ASP A 141 -2.10 14.99 7.17
CA ASP A 141 -0.67 14.72 7.24
C ASP A 141 -0.46 13.25 7.67
N ILE A 142 0.24 12.49 6.82
CA ILE A 142 0.50 11.07 7.04
C ILE A 142 1.98 10.78 7.35
N THR A 143 2.81 11.78 7.58
CA THR A 143 4.27 11.61 7.74
C THR A 143 4.64 10.54 8.77
N ASN A 144 3.96 10.52 9.93
CA ASN A 144 4.23 9.58 11.03
C ASN A 144 2.98 8.83 11.48
N VAL A 145 1.99 8.65 10.58
CA VAL A 145 0.70 8.05 10.93
C VAL A 145 0.71 6.56 10.62
N GLN A 146 0.30 5.73 11.57
CA GLN A 146 0.09 4.29 11.39
C GLN A 146 -1.36 3.94 11.03
N GLU A 147 -2.33 4.78 11.40
CA GLU A 147 -3.75 4.61 11.10
C GLU A 147 -4.39 5.99 10.96
N ILE A 148 -5.26 6.18 9.98
CA ILE A 148 -6.14 7.34 9.89
C ILE A 148 -7.49 6.97 10.51
N ARG A 149 -7.86 7.66 11.57
CA ARG A 149 -9.17 7.53 12.21
C ARG A 149 -9.83 8.90 12.29
N ARG A 150 -10.97 9.06 11.61
CA ARG A 150 -11.70 10.35 11.55
C ARG A 150 -13.17 10.17 11.84
N PHE A 151 -13.74 11.15 12.54
CA PHE A 151 -15.15 11.28 12.82
C PHE A 151 -15.65 12.53 12.15
N VAL A 152 -16.48 12.38 11.13
CA VAL A 152 -17.08 13.50 10.39
C VAL A 152 -18.48 13.73 10.95
N PHE A 153 -18.67 14.87 11.59
CA PHE A 153 -19.93 15.26 12.19
C PHE A 153 -20.60 16.32 11.32
N ILE A 154 -21.79 16.04 10.85
CA ILE A 154 -22.59 16.96 10.02
C ILE A 154 -23.55 17.71 10.94
N ASP A 155 -23.40 19.01 11.07
CA ASP A 155 -24.32 19.84 11.84
C ASP A 155 -25.60 20.08 11.03
N GLY A 156 -26.71 19.52 11.50
CA GLY A 156 -27.99 19.57 10.83
C GLY A 156 -28.43 18.25 10.22
N THR A 157 -29.69 18.17 9.84
CA THR A 157 -30.26 16.97 9.19
C THR A 157 -29.87 16.90 7.73
N VAL A 158 -29.41 15.73 7.31
CA VAL A 158 -29.11 15.46 5.91
C VAL A 158 -30.37 15.01 5.18
N THR A 159 -30.75 15.76 4.14
CA THR A 159 -31.83 15.34 3.25
C THR A 159 -31.25 14.57 2.08
N PRO A 160 -31.60 13.30 1.88
CA PRO A 160 -31.15 12.53 0.71
C PRO A 160 -31.55 13.23 -0.59
N ILE A 161 -30.65 13.25 -1.55
CA ILE A 161 -30.92 13.69 -2.92
C ILE A 161 -30.93 12.49 -3.85
N VAL A 162 -31.66 12.60 -4.96
CA VAL A 162 -31.59 11.59 -6.03
C VAL A 162 -30.27 11.76 -6.75
N ILE A 163 -29.46 10.72 -6.77
CA ILE A 163 -28.20 10.62 -7.51
C ILE A 163 -28.39 9.57 -8.57
N VAL A 164 -27.79 9.79 -9.74
CA VAL A 164 -27.78 8.78 -10.79
C VAL A 164 -26.84 7.65 -10.38
N ASP A 165 -27.37 6.44 -10.29
CA ASP A 165 -26.70 5.21 -9.88
C ASP A 165 -27.43 4.08 -10.64
N ARG A 166 -26.89 3.67 -11.80
CA ARG A 166 -27.58 2.82 -12.75
C ARG A 166 -27.67 1.36 -12.32
N ASP A 167 -26.63 0.88 -11.64
CA ASP A 167 -26.58 -0.52 -11.19
C ASP A 167 -27.04 -0.70 -9.72
N ASN A 168 -27.27 0.43 -9.02
CA ASN A 168 -27.78 0.49 -7.66
C ASN A 168 -26.85 -0.14 -6.61
N ASP A 169 -25.54 -0.01 -6.78
CA ASP A 169 -24.56 -0.47 -5.79
C ASP A 169 -24.33 0.55 -4.66
N GLY A 170 -24.84 1.78 -4.82
CA GLY A 170 -24.74 2.88 -3.86
C GLY A 170 -23.60 3.86 -4.18
N VAL A 171 -22.82 3.65 -5.24
CA VAL A 171 -21.81 4.58 -5.76
C VAL A 171 -22.42 5.35 -6.92
N PRO A 172 -22.42 6.70 -6.88
CA PRO A 172 -22.92 7.49 -8.01
C PRO A 172 -22.14 7.22 -9.30
N ASP A 173 -22.81 7.12 -10.45
CA ASP A 173 -22.19 6.94 -11.78
C ASP A 173 -20.96 7.84 -12.01
N ALA A 174 -21.02 9.08 -11.53
CA ALA A 174 -19.94 10.05 -11.68
C ALA A 174 -18.65 9.69 -10.92
N ASN A 175 -18.75 8.78 -9.94
CA ASN A 175 -17.64 8.33 -9.09
C ASN A 175 -17.41 6.83 -9.23
N ASP A 176 -18.15 6.16 -10.11
CA ASP A 176 -18.09 4.73 -10.34
C ASP A 176 -17.25 4.43 -11.59
N ALA A 177 -16.26 3.56 -11.44
CA ALA A 177 -15.45 3.07 -12.54
C ALA A 177 -16.20 2.02 -13.39
N TYR A 178 -17.31 1.47 -12.89
CA TYR A 178 -18.09 0.40 -13.49
C TYR A 178 -19.62 0.63 -13.38
N PRO A 179 -20.17 1.75 -13.86
CA PRO A 179 -21.50 2.20 -13.52
C PRO A 179 -22.66 1.34 -14.07
N ASP A 180 -22.36 0.19 -14.65
CA ASP A 180 -23.31 -0.82 -15.12
C ASP A 180 -23.03 -2.20 -14.47
N ASP A 181 -22.20 -2.27 -13.40
CA ASP A 181 -21.79 -3.53 -12.75
C ASP A 181 -21.76 -3.40 -11.24
N ALA A 182 -22.87 -3.67 -10.58
CA ALA A 182 -23.05 -3.58 -9.13
C ALA A 182 -22.07 -4.43 -8.27
N THR A 183 -21.20 -5.21 -8.88
CA THR A 183 -20.17 -5.97 -8.16
C THR A 183 -18.86 -5.23 -8.02
N ARG A 184 -18.66 -4.12 -8.75
CA ARG A 184 -17.44 -3.33 -8.79
C ARG A 184 -17.78 -1.85 -8.87
N ALA A 185 -17.03 -1.01 -8.15
CA ALA A 185 -17.28 0.42 -8.09
C ALA A 185 -16.01 1.26 -8.27
N ALA A 186 -14.85 0.74 -7.92
CA ALA A 186 -13.60 1.49 -8.03
C ALA A 186 -12.48 0.67 -8.63
N LYS A 187 -11.51 1.37 -9.23
CA LYS A 187 -10.32 0.83 -9.84
C LYS A 187 -9.10 1.53 -9.23
N ILE A 188 -8.29 0.78 -8.50
CA ILE A 188 -7.18 1.31 -7.71
C ILE A 188 -5.86 0.75 -8.23
N LEU A 189 -4.88 1.63 -8.50
CA LEU A 189 -3.51 1.21 -8.79
C LEU A 189 -2.73 1.00 -7.49
N VAL A 190 -1.93 -0.06 -7.42
CA VAL A 190 -1.06 -0.41 -6.31
C VAL A 190 0.35 -0.73 -6.85
N PRO A 191 1.34 0.10 -6.58
CA PRO A 191 1.30 1.35 -5.83
C PRO A 191 0.61 2.48 -6.62
N SER A 192 0.25 3.53 -5.92
CA SER A 192 -0.38 4.71 -6.53
C SER A 192 0.51 5.39 -7.56
N GLU A 193 1.84 5.29 -7.45
CA GLU A 193 2.85 5.84 -8.37
C GLU A 193 2.87 5.18 -9.75
N SER A 194 2.13 4.14 -9.98
CA SER A 194 1.96 3.39 -11.22
C SER A 194 2.61 2.02 -11.25
N TYR A 195 3.76 1.80 -10.60
CA TYR A 195 4.43 0.48 -10.53
C TYR A 195 5.46 0.41 -9.38
N TYR A 196 5.81 -0.80 -9.00
CA TYR A 196 7.03 -1.09 -8.24
C TYR A 196 8.15 -1.52 -9.19
N THR A 197 9.38 -1.15 -8.86
CA THR A 197 10.57 -1.88 -9.28
C THR A 197 10.97 -2.81 -8.14
N VAL A 198 10.97 -4.10 -8.42
CA VAL A 198 11.31 -5.15 -7.47
C VAL A 198 12.62 -5.77 -7.89
N ALA A 199 13.58 -5.87 -6.97
CA ALA A 199 14.94 -6.29 -7.25
C ALA A 199 15.39 -7.36 -6.23
N PHE A 200 15.94 -8.47 -6.72
CA PHE A 200 16.35 -9.63 -5.93
C PHE A 200 17.82 -9.94 -6.09
N GLU A 201 18.43 -10.41 -5.00
CA GLU A 201 19.66 -11.20 -4.94
C GLU A 201 19.31 -12.70 -4.93
N ASP A 202 20.11 -13.57 -5.54
CA ASP A 202 19.75 -14.99 -5.72
C ASP A 202 20.63 -16.00 -4.97
N LEU A 203 21.64 -15.54 -4.22
CA LEU A 203 22.60 -16.41 -3.52
C LEU A 203 22.12 -16.90 -2.16
N TYR A 204 20.85 -16.62 -1.75
CA TYR A 204 20.32 -17.03 -0.46
C TYR A 204 20.59 -18.53 -0.16
N PRO A 205 21.09 -18.90 1.04
CA PRO A 205 21.35 -18.07 2.23
C PRO A 205 22.77 -17.49 2.32
N SER A 206 23.58 -17.59 1.27
CA SER A 206 24.94 -17.05 1.21
C SER A 206 24.89 -15.56 0.87
N GLN A 207 25.73 -14.76 1.52
CA GLN A 207 25.80 -13.33 1.24
C GLN A 207 26.18 -13.08 -0.23
N GLY A 208 25.44 -12.16 -0.88
CA GLY A 208 25.72 -11.66 -2.23
C GLY A 208 26.60 -10.42 -2.23
N ASP A 209 26.72 -9.77 -3.38
CA ASP A 209 27.46 -8.51 -3.56
C ASP A 209 26.60 -7.26 -3.37
N ALA A 210 25.30 -7.46 -3.08
CA ALA A 210 24.29 -6.46 -2.76
C ALA A 210 24.17 -5.43 -3.91
N ASP A 211 24.13 -5.89 -5.14
CA ASP A 211 23.88 -5.04 -6.31
C ASP A 211 22.41 -5.09 -6.78
N PHE A 212 21.61 -6.01 -6.21
CA PHE A 212 20.16 -6.16 -6.44
C PHE A 212 19.79 -6.16 -7.92
N ASN A 213 20.57 -6.81 -8.75
CA ASN A 213 20.37 -6.87 -10.19
C ASN A 213 20.20 -8.30 -10.72
N ASP A 214 20.31 -9.34 -9.87
CA ASP A 214 20.20 -10.74 -10.25
C ASP A 214 18.86 -11.05 -10.92
N TYR A 215 17.77 -10.45 -10.39
CA TYR A 215 16.44 -10.59 -10.99
C TYR A 215 15.60 -9.33 -10.70
N VAL A 216 15.40 -8.50 -11.71
CA VAL A 216 14.65 -7.23 -11.53
C VAL A 216 13.37 -7.24 -12.36
N VAL A 217 12.26 -6.88 -11.71
CA VAL A 217 10.92 -6.88 -12.30
C VAL A 217 10.24 -5.53 -12.10
N LYS A 218 9.65 -5.00 -13.16
CA LYS A 218 8.67 -3.91 -13.09
C LYS A 218 7.31 -4.52 -12.83
N VAL A 219 6.62 -4.10 -11.76
CA VAL A 219 5.39 -4.69 -11.24
C VAL A 219 4.30 -3.64 -11.13
N THR A 220 3.21 -3.82 -11.86
CA THR A 220 1.99 -3.00 -11.71
C THR A 220 0.86 -3.90 -11.27
N ASN A 221 0.16 -3.53 -10.20
CA ASN A 221 -1.07 -4.16 -9.78
C ASN A 221 -2.23 -3.16 -9.85
N GLU A 222 -3.40 -3.67 -10.16
CA GLU A 222 -4.64 -2.93 -10.17
C GLU A 222 -5.69 -3.76 -9.45
N GLU A 223 -6.40 -3.16 -8.51
CA GLU A 223 -7.45 -3.78 -7.74
C GLU A 223 -8.79 -3.16 -8.08
N ASP A 224 -9.80 -3.99 -8.38
CA ASP A 224 -11.17 -3.53 -8.45
C ASP A 224 -11.84 -3.72 -7.10
N LEU A 225 -12.39 -2.65 -6.56
CA LEU A 225 -13.13 -2.64 -5.31
C LEU A 225 -14.63 -2.63 -5.58
N ASN A 226 -15.40 -3.35 -4.77
CA ASN A 226 -16.85 -3.17 -4.68
C ASN A 226 -17.22 -1.87 -3.92
N ALA A 227 -18.49 -1.55 -3.83
CA ALA A 227 -18.99 -0.37 -3.12
C ALA A 227 -18.61 -0.32 -1.63
N LYS A 228 -18.29 -1.46 -1.00
CA LYS A 228 -17.83 -1.53 0.40
C LYS A 228 -16.33 -1.29 0.56
N GLY A 229 -15.59 -1.14 -0.54
CA GLY A 229 -14.14 -1.02 -0.51
C GLY A 229 -13.42 -2.37 -0.36
N GLU A 230 -14.08 -3.49 -0.67
CA GLU A 230 -13.49 -4.83 -0.67
C GLU A 230 -13.01 -5.17 -2.08
N VAL A 231 -11.84 -5.82 -2.17
CA VAL A 231 -11.26 -6.26 -3.45
C VAL A 231 -12.03 -7.47 -3.98
N VAL A 232 -12.45 -7.39 -5.23
CA VAL A 232 -13.16 -8.46 -5.94
C VAL A 232 -12.37 -9.02 -7.13
N ARG A 233 -11.40 -8.25 -7.65
CA ARG A 233 -10.53 -8.65 -8.75
C ARG A 233 -9.17 -7.97 -8.64
N ILE A 234 -8.12 -8.70 -8.99
CA ILE A 234 -6.74 -8.21 -9.09
C ILE A 234 -6.27 -8.40 -10.51
N ARG A 235 -5.63 -7.39 -11.08
CA ARG A 235 -4.89 -7.47 -12.34
C ARG A 235 -3.43 -7.12 -12.10
N GLY A 236 -2.52 -7.82 -12.76
CA GLY A 236 -1.10 -7.54 -12.70
C GLY A 236 -0.49 -7.45 -14.10
N SER A 237 0.49 -6.56 -14.23
CA SER A 237 1.35 -6.45 -15.41
C SER A 237 2.80 -6.42 -14.93
N TYR A 238 3.51 -7.53 -15.14
CA TYR A 238 4.86 -7.75 -14.66
C TYR A 238 5.82 -7.89 -15.83
N THR A 239 6.91 -7.12 -15.83
CA THR A 239 7.91 -7.17 -16.88
C THR A 239 9.27 -7.47 -16.28
N HIS A 240 9.92 -8.55 -16.72
CA HIS A 240 11.29 -8.86 -16.34
C HIS A 240 12.24 -7.89 -17.04
N ILE A 241 13.00 -7.09 -16.30
CA ILE A 241 13.75 -5.95 -16.85
C ILE A 241 15.27 -6.06 -16.68
N ALA A 242 15.78 -6.90 -15.76
CA ALA A 242 17.20 -7.20 -15.66
C ALA A 242 17.45 -8.61 -15.11
N CYS A 243 18.59 -9.19 -15.51
CA CYS A 243 19.06 -10.51 -15.09
C CYS A 243 20.58 -10.51 -15.00
N GLY A 244 21.14 -10.26 -13.79
CA GLY A 244 22.58 -10.30 -13.50
C GLY A 244 23.10 -11.72 -13.31
N ALA A 245 22.29 -12.56 -12.66
CA ALA A 245 22.67 -13.89 -12.24
C ALA A 245 22.75 -14.94 -13.36
N GLY A 246 23.57 -15.96 -13.11
CA GLY A 246 23.64 -17.16 -13.93
C GLY A 246 22.60 -18.24 -13.58
N TYR A 247 21.88 -18.08 -12.47
CA TYR A 247 20.86 -19.03 -12.06
C TYR A 247 19.55 -18.84 -12.85
N LYS A 248 18.73 -19.87 -12.86
CA LYS A 248 17.38 -19.82 -13.44
C LYS A 248 16.36 -19.60 -12.33
N HIS A 249 15.41 -18.73 -12.59
CA HIS A 249 14.39 -18.34 -11.62
C HIS A 249 12.98 -18.60 -12.16
N SER A 250 12.07 -18.92 -11.27
CA SER A 250 10.64 -18.70 -11.47
C SER A 250 10.22 -17.50 -10.64
N LEU A 251 9.41 -16.61 -11.20
CA LEU A 251 8.73 -15.55 -10.46
C LEU A 251 7.35 -16.05 -10.05
N ARG A 252 7.06 -16.05 -8.79
CA ARG A 252 5.84 -16.59 -8.21
C ARG A 252 5.14 -15.55 -7.34
N LEU A 253 3.80 -15.64 -7.30
CA LEU A 253 2.95 -14.73 -6.54
C LEU A 253 1.98 -15.52 -5.68
N LYS A 254 2.07 -15.37 -4.35
CA LYS A 254 1.05 -15.82 -3.40
C LYS A 254 0.12 -14.65 -3.10
N VAL A 255 -1.19 -14.90 -3.19
CA VAL A 255 -2.25 -13.97 -2.80
C VAL A 255 -3.05 -14.63 -1.69
N PRO A 256 -3.36 -13.96 -0.56
CA PRO A 256 -4.11 -14.57 0.53
C PRO A 256 -5.62 -14.62 0.23
N ALA A 257 -5.97 -15.12 -0.95
CA ALA A 257 -7.33 -15.28 -1.45
C ALA A 257 -7.40 -16.46 -2.42
N THR A 258 -8.61 -16.93 -2.73
CA THR A 258 -8.87 -17.92 -3.78
C THR A 258 -9.61 -17.28 -4.94
N GLY A 259 -9.49 -17.88 -6.12
CA GLY A 259 -10.17 -17.34 -7.31
C GLY A 259 -9.79 -18.02 -8.61
N GLN A 260 -10.37 -17.54 -9.69
CA GLN A 260 -10.07 -17.98 -11.04
C GLN A 260 -9.10 -16.99 -11.68
N TYR A 261 -8.04 -17.50 -12.30
CA TYR A 261 -7.06 -16.64 -12.97
C TYR A 261 -6.93 -16.94 -14.45
N SER A 262 -6.57 -15.90 -15.21
CA SER A 262 -5.98 -15.99 -16.54
C SER A 262 -4.60 -15.32 -16.55
N LEU A 263 -3.68 -15.82 -17.33
CA LEU A 263 -2.30 -15.34 -17.46
C LEU A 263 -1.91 -15.35 -18.94
N ASN A 264 -1.44 -14.22 -19.43
CA ASN A 264 -0.87 -14.07 -20.78
C ASN A 264 0.60 -13.67 -20.67
N LEU A 265 1.46 -14.37 -21.41
CA LEU A 265 2.88 -14.07 -21.51
C LEU A 265 3.17 -13.47 -22.89
N TYR A 266 3.92 -12.38 -22.90
CA TYR A 266 4.36 -11.69 -24.10
C TYR A 266 5.88 -11.71 -24.14
N ASN A 267 6.46 -11.98 -25.32
CA ASN A 267 7.91 -11.92 -25.51
C ASN A 267 8.42 -10.47 -25.52
N GLY A 268 9.74 -10.28 -25.55
CA GLY A 268 10.36 -8.95 -25.54
C GLY A 268 9.99 -8.06 -26.75
N ALA A 269 9.43 -8.62 -27.82
CA ALA A 269 8.88 -7.87 -28.96
C ALA A 269 7.39 -7.48 -28.77
N GLY A 270 6.78 -7.86 -27.65
CA GLY A 270 5.38 -7.58 -27.35
C GLY A 270 4.37 -8.54 -28.00
N ALA A 271 4.83 -9.59 -28.66
CA ALA A 271 3.94 -10.61 -29.22
C ALA A 271 3.51 -11.61 -28.15
N LEU A 272 2.22 -12.01 -28.16
CA LEU A 272 1.69 -13.05 -27.29
C LEU A 272 2.44 -14.36 -27.54
N ASP A 273 3.01 -14.94 -26.50
CA ASP A 273 3.78 -16.19 -26.54
C ASP A 273 2.95 -17.37 -26.01
N THR A 274 2.34 -17.20 -24.84
CA THR A 274 1.60 -18.25 -24.16
C THR A 274 0.44 -17.68 -23.36
N SER A 275 -0.66 -18.44 -23.25
CA SER A 275 -1.79 -18.15 -22.36
C SER A 275 -2.07 -19.36 -21.47
N ALA A 276 -2.43 -19.08 -20.23
CA ALA A 276 -2.84 -20.08 -19.25
C ALA A 276 -4.04 -19.58 -18.45
N SER A 277 -4.80 -20.51 -17.87
CA SER A 277 -5.87 -20.19 -16.92
C SER A 277 -5.99 -21.32 -15.90
N GLY A 278 -6.58 -21.02 -14.76
CA GLY A 278 -6.74 -22.02 -13.70
C GLY A 278 -7.37 -21.44 -12.46
N THR A 279 -7.33 -22.22 -11.38
CA THR A 279 -7.84 -21.85 -10.08
C THR A 279 -6.68 -21.62 -9.12
N LEU A 280 -6.66 -20.47 -8.45
CA LEU A 280 -5.79 -20.23 -7.30
C LEU A 280 -6.47 -20.78 -6.05
N ALA A 281 -5.96 -21.91 -5.54
CA ALA A 281 -6.41 -22.51 -4.29
C ALA A 281 -5.77 -21.81 -3.07
N SER A 282 -6.37 -21.99 -1.89
CA SER A 282 -5.81 -21.49 -0.62
C SER A 282 -4.39 -21.99 -0.39
N GLY A 283 -3.47 -21.07 -0.11
CA GLY A 283 -2.04 -21.36 0.06
C GLY A 283 -1.28 -21.67 -1.24
N GLY A 284 -1.96 -21.61 -2.40
CA GLY A 284 -1.34 -21.75 -3.72
C GLY A 284 -0.58 -20.48 -4.15
N TYR A 285 0.01 -20.58 -5.33
CA TYR A 285 0.68 -19.45 -5.98
C TYR A 285 0.38 -19.41 -7.49
N LEU A 286 0.49 -18.24 -8.08
CA LEU A 286 0.55 -18.05 -9.52
C LEU A 286 2.01 -18.13 -9.96
N ASP A 287 2.32 -18.97 -10.93
CA ASP A 287 3.66 -19.08 -11.54
C ASP A 287 3.74 -18.07 -12.68
N ILE A 288 4.10 -16.84 -12.35
CA ILE A 288 4.06 -15.68 -13.27
C ILE A 288 5.05 -15.88 -14.42
N PHE A 289 6.32 -16.22 -14.08
CA PHE A 289 7.33 -16.62 -15.05
C PHE A 289 7.90 -17.96 -14.62
N ASN A 290 7.64 -19.00 -15.40
CA ASN A 290 8.09 -20.35 -15.08
C ASN A 290 9.47 -20.64 -15.68
N GLY A 291 10.50 -20.62 -14.86
CA GLY A 291 11.89 -20.87 -15.26
C GLY A 291 12.19 -22.31 -15.69
N LEU A 292 11.28 -23.29 -15.45
CA LEU A 292 11.43 -24.67 -15.93
C LEU A 292 11.16 -24.79 -17.43
N ASN A 293 10.28 -23.98 -17.95
CA ASN A 293 9.98 -23.94 -19.37
C ASN A 293 11.05 -23.10 -20.03
N SER A 294 12.16 -23.64 -20.44
CA SER A 294 13.34 -23.18 -21.20
C SER A 294 13.33 -21.75 -21.78
N GLN A 295 12.31 -20.97 -21.57
CA GLN A 295 12.17 -19.57 -21.94
C GLN A 295 12.78 -18.73 -20.84
N GLN A 296 14.10 -18.54 -20.92
CA GLN A 296 14.74 -17.47 -20.17
C GLN A 296 14.05 -16.17 -20.58
N THR A 297 13.41 -15.53 -19.62
CA THR A 297 12.75 -14.23 -19.84
C THR A 297 13.75 -13.17 -20.27
N LEU A 298 15.02 -13.28 -19.81
CA LEU A 298 16.20 -12.51 -20.24
C LEU A 298 17.45 -13.40 -20.21
N PRO A 299 18.44 -13.16 -21.09
CA PRO A 299 19.73 -13.86 -21.01
C PRO A 299 20.56 -13.39 -19.79
N TYR A 300 21.54 -14.21 -19.40
CA TYR A 300 22.53 -13.87 -18.39
C TYR A 300 23.24 -12.51 -18.67
N MET A 301 23.39 -11.70 -17.64
CA MET A 301 23.95 -10.34 -17.68
C MET A 301 23.16 -9.35 -18.57
N ALA A 302 21.89 -9.65 -18.83
CA ALA A 302 21.04 -8.71 -19.54
C ALA A 302 20.71 -7.49 -18.68
N ASN A 303 20.94 -6.31 -19.25
CA ASN A 303 20.64 -5.01 -18.64
C ASN A 303 21.37 -4.72 -17.31
N THR A 304 22.53 -5.38 -17.08
CA THR A 304 23.37 -5.19 -15.88
C THR A 304 24.80 -4.78 -16.22
N THR A 305 25.16 -4.76 -17.50
CA THR A 305 26.51 -4.46 -17.96
C THR A 305 26.60 -3.04 -18.51
N LYS A 306 27.59 -2.27 -18.04
CA LYS A 306 27.86 -0.90 -18.50
C LYS A 306 28.08 -0.83 -20.01
N GLY A 307 27.42 0.13 -20.66
CA GLY A 307 27.57 0.40 -22.10
C GLY A 307 26.85 -0.60 -23.02
N LYS A 308 26.09 -1.54 -22.48
CA LYS A 308 25.23 -2.42 -23.28
C LYS A 308 23.86 -1.78 -23.49
N ALA A 309 23.28 -2.04 -24.68
CA ALA A 309 21.93 -1.61 -24.98
C ALA A 309 20.89 -2.41 -24.16
N LEU A 310 19.77 -1.79 -23.87
CA LEU A 310 18.62 -2.43 -23.22
C LEU A 310 18.09 -3.58 -24.09
N ILE A 311 17.95 -4.74 -23.48
CA ILE A 311 17.27 -5.92 -24.06
C ILE A 311 15.86 -5.97 -23.46
N PRO A 312 14.80 -5.88 -24.27
CA PRO A 312 13.43 -6.02 -23.78
C PRO A 312 13.18 -7.44 -23.22
N GLY A 313 12.70 -7.52 -21.99
CA GLY A 313 12.33 -8.79 -21.37
C GLY A 313 10.88 -9.19 -21.63
N MET A 314 10.50 -10.37 -21.16
CA MET A 314 9.12 -10.85 -21.22
C MET A 314 8.23 -10.05 -20.28
N LYS A 315 6.96 -9.94 -20.68
CA LYS A 315 5.88 -9.35 -19.91
C LYS A 315 4.82 -10.41 -19.60
N ALA A 316 4.35 -10.43 -18.38
CA ALA A 316 3.18 -11.20 -17.97
C ALA A 316 2.01 -10.26 -17.66
N GLU A 317 0.83 -10.59 -18.12
CA GLU A 317 -0.42 -9.95 -17.72
C GLU A 317 -1.33 -11.02 -17.13
N PHE A 318 -1.80 -10.80 -15.91
CA PHE A 318 -2.75 -11.71 -15.30
C PHE A 318 -3.98 -10.97 -14.76
N GLU A 319 -5.09 -11.70 -14.69
CA GLU A 319 -6.29 -11.33 -13.99
C GLU A 319 -6.65 -12.44 -13.03
N LEU A 320 -6.97 -12.09 -11.78
CA LEU A 320 -7.47 -12.99 -10.75
C LEU A 320 -8.82 -12.46 -10.26
N VAL A 321 -9.89 -13.16 -10.60
CA VAL A 321 -11.23 -12.89 -10.09
C VAL A 321 -11.41 -13.69 -8.81
N LEU A 322 -11.66 -13.00 -7.71
CA LEU A 322 -11.75 -13.63 -6.38
C LEU A 322 -13.08 -14.37 -6.22
N ASP A 323 -13.06 -15.54 -5.57
CA ASP A 323 -14.26 -16.31 -5.27
C ASP A 323 -15.21 -15.59 -4.30
N GLN A 324 -14.64 -14.74 -3.42
CA GLN A 324 -15.36 -13.88 -2.49
C GLN A 324 -14.65 -12.52 -2.38
N PRO A 325 -15.37 -11.43 -2.14
CA PRO A 325 -14.76 -10.14 -1.81
C PRO A 325 -13.87 -10.26 -0.58
N VAL A 326 -12.70 -9.61 -0.61
CA VAL A 326 -11.72 -9.61 0.48
C VAL A 326 -11.40 -8.18 0.87
N THR A 327 -11.40 -7.86 2.16
CA THR A 327 -11.01 -6.51 2.60
C THR A 327 -9.57 -6.22 2.24
N THR A 328 -9.27 -4.98 1.89
CA THR A 328 -7.90 -4.54 1.60
C THR A 328 -6.94 -4.83 2.75
N GLN A 329 -7.43 -4.79 4.00
CA GLN A 329 -6.65 -5.12 5.19
C GLN A 329 -6.28 -6.60 5.25
N THR A 330 -7.18 -7.52 4.89
CA THR A 330 -6.91 -8.96 4.86
C THR A 330 -6.00 -9.34 3.70
N LEU A 331 -6.21 -8.70 2.56
CA LEU A 331 -5.42 -8.94 1.35
C LEU A 331 -3.98 -8.47 1.51
N SER A 332 -3.75 -7.48 2.37
CA SER A 332 -2.49 -6.72 2.53
C SER A 332 -2.11 -5.94 1.26
N ALA A 333 -0.96 -5.25 1.29
CA ALA A 333 -0.51 -4.47 0.13
C ALA A 333 -0.02 -5.36 -1.01
N GLY A 334 -0.38 -5.01 -2.23
CA GLY A 334 0.33 -5.54 -3.41
C GLY A 334 1.79 -5.05 -3.44
N PRO A 335 2.70 -5.82 -4.04
CA PRO A 335 2.49 -7.02 -4.84
C PRO A 335 2.32 -8.31 -4.01
N PHE A 336 1.66 -8.26 -2.86
CA PHE A 336 1.36 -9.41 -2.00
C PHE A 336 2.64 -10.14 -1.60
N ASP A 337 2.68 -11.48 -1.68
CA ASP A 337 3.90 -12.26 -1.50
C ASP A 337 4.49 -12.64 -2.87
N LEU A 338 5.09 -11.64 -3.55
CA LEU A 338 5.87 -11.85 -4.76
C LEU A 338 7.27 -12.32 -4.38
N TYR A 339 7.75 -13.42 -4.99
CA TYR A 339 9.03 -14.00 -4.67
C TYR A 339 9.67 -14.70 -5.87
N ILE A 340 10.98 -14.88 -5.83
CA ILE A 340 11.67 -15.74 -6.78
C ILE A 340 11.92 -17.12 -6.18
N TYR A 341 11.80 -18.14 -7.03
CA TYR A 341 12.25 -19.49 -6.74
C TYR A 341 13.49 -19.80 -7.57
N VAL A 342 14.63 -19.97 -6.92
CA VAL A 342 15.92 -20.27 -7.56
C VAL A 342 16.00 -21.76 -7.85
N LEU A 343 15.93 -22.15 -9.11
CA LEU A 343 15.79 -23.56 -9.50
C LEU A 343 17.01 -24.42 -9.11
N SER A 344 18.21 -23.87 -9.23
CA SER A 344 19.45 -24.62 -8.95
C SER A 344 19.66 -24.93 -7.48
N THR A 345 19.19 -24.06 -6.59
CA THR A 345 19.33 -24.23 -5.14
C THR A 345 18.03 -24.70 -4.47
N SER A 346 16.91 -24.70 -5.19
CA SER A 346 15.56 -24.97 -4.67
C SER A 346 15.19 -24.07 -3.50
N LYS A 347 15.60 -22.80 -3.54
CA LYS A 347 15.32 -21.80 -2.50
C LYS A 347 14.30 -20.78 -2.99
N GLU A 348 13.42 -20.38 -2.07
CA GLU A 348 12.53 -19.24 -2.22
C GLU A 348 13.19 -18.00 -1.59
N ILE A 349 13.02 -16.83 -2.21
CA ILE A 349 13.51 -15.55 -1.70
C ILE A 349 12.35 -14.57 -1.71
N HIS A 350 11.95 -14.14 -0.53
CA HIS A 350 10.80 -13.30 -0.26
C HIS A 350 11.22 -11.94 0.29
N PHE A 351 10.29 -10.99 0.31
CA PHE A 351 10.46 -9.75 1.05
C PHE A 351 10.45 -9.98 2.55
N LEU A 352 11.04 -9.05 3.27
CA LEU A 352 11.03 -9.01 4.74
C LEU A 352 9.60 -8.87 5.31
N GLY A 353 9.47 -9.17 6.61
CA GLY A 353 8.22 -9.04 7.36
C GLY A 353 7.23 -10.19 7.17
N ARG A 354 7.59 -11.24 6.44
CA ARG A 354 6.69 -12.34 6.10
C ARG A 354 7.07 -13.67 6.74
N TYR A 355 8.35 -13.98 6.81
CA TYR A 355 8.87 -15.27 7.26
C TYR A 355 9.93 -15.08 8.34
N PHE A 356 9.72 -15.70 9.50
CA PHE A 356 10.58 -15.53 10.67
C PHE A 356 11.20 -16.85 11.08
N LYS A 357 12.45 -16.79 11.53
CA LYS A 357 13.18 -17.89 12.17
C LYS A 357 12.60 -18.15 13.56
N ALA A 358 12.95 -19.30 14.15
CA ALA A 358 12.50 -19.68 15.49
C ALA A 358 12.95 -18.67 16.60
N ASP A 359 14.00 -17.89 16.34
CA ASP A 359 14.50 -16.86 17.24
C ASP A 359 13.81 -15.47 17.04
N GLY A 360 12.80 -15.42 16.18
CA GLY A 360 12.03 -14.21 15.86
C GLY A 360 12.68 -13.28 14.85
N LYS A 361 13.88 -13.60 14.35
CA LYS A 361 14.53 -12.80 13.30
C LYS A 361 13.91 -13.11 11.95
N ASP A 362 13.86 -12.09 11.09
CA ASP A 362 13.44 -12.29 9.71
C ASP A 362 14.33 -13.30 9.00
N GLN A 363 13.71 -14.21 8.24
CA GLN A 363 14.43 -15.24 7.52
C GLN A 363 15.27 -14.67 6.39
N TYR A 364 14.83 -13.57 5.78
CA TYR A 364 15.43 -12.96 4.60
C TYR A 364 16.26 -11.72 4.92
N LEU A 365 16.83 -11.64 6.14
CA LEU A 365 17.96 -10.80 6.49
C LEU A 365 19.24 -11.61 6.55
N ASP A 366 20.30 -11.12 5.92
CA ASP A 366 21.64 -11.72 6.00
C ASP A 366 22.30 -11.43 7.36
N SER A 367 23.53 -11.90 7.56
CA SER A 367 24.27 -11.71 8.81
C SER A 367 24.70 -10.25 9.05
N THR A 368 24.67 -9.41 8.02
CA THR A 368 25.02 -7.97 8.08
C THR A 368 23.79 -7.07 8.19
N GLY A 369 22.58 -7.66 8.11
CA GLY A 369 21.32 -6.94 8.17
C GLY A 369 20.82 -6.45 6.81
N PHE A 370 21.39 -6.94 5.69
CA PHE A 370 20.91 -6.64 4.35
C PHE A 370 19.78 -7.61 3.94
N PRO A 371 18.78 -7.13 3.18
CA PRO A 371 17.73 -7.98 2.64
C PRO A 371 18.20 -8.69 1.37
N TRP A 372 17.53 -9.77 0.95
CA TRP A 372 17.70 -10.37 -0.39
C TRP A 372 16.73 -9.81 -1.43
N ALA A 373 15.87 -8.86 -1.05
CA ALA A 373 14.93 -8.25 -1.97
C ALA A 373 14.63 -6.81 -1.57
N LEU A 374 14.52 -5.93 -2.57
CA LEU A 374 14.08 -4.55 -2.44
C LEU A 374 12.80 -4.31 -3.20
N MET A 375 11.90 -3.51 -2.64
CA MET A 375 10.66 -3.08 -3.29
C MET A 375 10.59 -1.56 -3.32
N ILE A 376 10.77 -0.99 -4.50
CA ILE A 376 10.83 0.45 -4.72
C ILE A 376 9.55 0.91 -5.40
N ALA A 377 8.79 1.80 -4.76
CA ALA A 377 7.62 2.45 -5.38
C ALA A 377 8.09 3.46 -6.42
N GLY A 378 7.90 3.12 -7.70
CA GLY A 378 8.32 3.92 -8.84
C GLY A 378 9.62 3.43 -9.52
N PRO A 379 10.27 4.32 -10.29
CA PRO A 379 11.47 3.98 -11.05
C PRO A 379 12.69 3.78 -10.14
N PHE A 380 13.44 2.74 -10.44
CA PHE A 380 14.72 2.43 -9.80
C PHE A 380 15.74 2.03 -10.88
N LYS A 381 16.96 2.56 -10.78
CA LYS A 381 18.08 2.22 -11.66
C LYS A 381 19.01 1.28 -10.89
N TRP A 382 18.89 -0.02 -11.10
CA TRP A 382 19.73 -1.00 -10.38
C TRP A 382 21.22 -0.82 -10.71
N PRO A 383 22.11 -1.10 -9.75
CA PRO A 383 23.54 -1.04 -9.95
C PRO A 383 24.01 -1.98 -11.07
N TYR A 384 25.15 -1.65 -11.71
CA TYR A 384 25.81 -2.59 -12.60
C TYR A 384 26.31 -3.82 -11.83
N GLU A 385 26.42 -4.94 -12.52
CA GLU A 385 26.96 -6.20 -12.00
C GLU A 385 28.21 -5.97 -11.14
N LYS A 386 28.21 -6.52 -9.91
CA LYS A 386 29.27 -6.38 -8.89
C LYS A 386 29.48 -4.96 -8.36
N THR A 387 28.50 -4.10 -8.50
CA THR A 387 28.52 -2.76 -7.93
C THR A 387 27.58 -2.71 -6.73
N ASN A 388 28.12 -2.71 -5.53
CA ASN A 388 27.31 -2.65 -4.31
C ASN A 388 26.41 -1.42 -4.30
N ILE A 389 25.16 -1.59 -3.83
CA ILE A 389 24.13 -0.55 -3.78
C ILE A 389 24.57 0.68 -2.99
N THR A 390 25.36 0.52 -1.91
CA THR A 390 25.85 1.65 -1.10
C THR A 390 26.84 2.53 -1.86
N SER A 391 27.53 1.98 -2.86
CA SER A 391 28.38 2.74 -3.78
C SER A 391 27.58 3.46 -4.85
N ALA A 392 26.50 2.85 -5.32
CA ALA A 392 25.64 3.40 -6.36
C ALA A 392 24.68 4.47 -5.81
N TYR A 393 24.33 4.40 -4.52
CA TYR A 393 23.38 5.28 -3.85
C TYR A 393 23.93 5.76 -2.51
N ALA A 394 24.50 6.95 -2.49
CA ALA A 394 25.18 7.51 -1.31
C ALA A 394 24.28 7.67 -0.06
N PHE A 395 22.95 7.76 -0.25
CA PHE A 395 22.01 7.92 0.84
C PHE A 395 21.35 6.62 1.30
N PHE A 396 21.67 5.49 0.69
CA PHE A 396 21.09 4.20 1.04
C PHE A 396 21.43 3.79 2.48
N ASP A 397 22.68 3.97 2.91
CA ASP A 397 23.12 3.62 4.26
C ASP A 397 22.41 4.46 5.32
N ASP A 398 22.26 5.78 5.11
CA ASP A 398 21.57 6.66 6.05
C ASP A 398 20.08 6.31 6.14
N TRP A 399 19.42 6.00 4.99
CA TRP A 399 18.05 5.51 4.97
C TRP A 399 17.90 4.20 5.76
N TYR A 400 18.79 3.23 5.51
CA TYR A 400 18.78 1.94 6.18
C TYR A 400 19.05 2.08 7.69
N ILE A 401 20.11 2.81 8.09
CA ILE A 401 20.51 3.00 9.49
C ILE A 401 19.43 3.79 10.28
N SER A 402 18.81 4.76 9.64
CA SER A 402 17.72 5.54 10.24
C SER A 402 16.37 4.83 10.25
N LEU A 403 16.29 3.56 9.81
CA LEU A 403 15.05 2.80 9.70
C LEU A 403 13.98 3.52 8.85
N GLY A 404 14.43 4.19 7.78
CA GLY A 404 13.56 4.91 6.86
C GLY A 404 13.08 6.27 7.37
N LEU A 405 13.69 6.82 8.40
CA LEU A 405 13.37 8.17 8.89
C LEU A 405 14.01 9.26 8.03
N ASN A 406 15.19 8.98 7.45
CA ASN A 406 15.92 9.89 6.59
C ASN A 406 15.94 9.37 5.15
N ASN A 407 16.08 10.28 4.19
CA ASN A 407 16.33 9.98 2.78
C ASN A 407 15.37 8.93 2.17
N ASN A 408 14.08 9.05 2.43
CA ASN A 408 13.07 8.12 1.88
C ASN A 408 13.00 8.13 0.35
N ASP A 409 13.64 9.10 -0.29
CA ASP A 409 13.78 9.28 -1.73
C ASP A 409 15.17 8.88 -2.27
N TRP A 410 16.01 8.19 -1.48
CA TRP A 410 17.38 7.79 -1.82
C TRP A 410 17.49 7.17 -3.22
N PHE A 411 16.50 6.39 -3.62
CA PHE A 411 16.46 5.69 -4.91
C PHE A 411 16.32 6.62 -6.12
N SER A 412 15.94 7.88 -5.90
CA SER A 412 15.85 8.92 -6.93
C SER A 412 17.21 9.64 -7.18
N LEU A 413 18.22 9.35 -6.35
CA LEU A 413 19.51 10.04 -6.32
C LEU A 413 20.70 9.09 -6.63
N PRO A 414 20.71 8.37 -7.77
CA PRO A 414 21.76 7.44 -8.12
C PRO A 414 23.05 8.15 -8.58
N ASN A 415 24.19 7.50 -8.37
CA ASN A 415 25.39 7.78 -9.15
C ASN A 415 25.21 7.17 -10.55
N LEU A 416 24.89 8.01 -11.54
CA LEU A 416 24.58 7.59 -12.91
C LEU A 416 25.70 6.82 -13.61
N GLU A 417 26.96 6.90 -13.13
CA GLU A 417 28.09 6.13 -13.64
C GLU A 417 28.10 4.68 -13.17
N LEU A 418 27.33 4.37 -12.11
CA LEU A 418 27.33 3.08 -11.42
C LEU A 418 26.03 2.29 -11.57
N VAL A 419 25.04 2.85 -12.25
CA VAL A 419 23.72 2.22 -12.42
C VAL A 419 23.37 2.03 -13.89
N PHE A 420 22.49 1.05 -14.18
CA PHE A 420 21.98 0.83 -15.53
C PHE A 420 20.97 1.95 -15.89
N PRO A 421 21.08 2.58 -17.08
CA PRO A 421 20.26 3.73 -17.48
C PRO A 421 18.85 3.29 -17.92
N PHE A 422 18.08 2.76 -16.98
CA PHE A 422 16.68 2.40 -17.19
C PHE A 422 15.79 3.62 -16.91
N GLU A 423 14.77 3.86 -17.76
CA GLU A 423 13.81 4.96 -17.66
C GLU A 423 12.54 4.55 -16.92
#